data_57453eb1c39668cc5eba5838497dbf34
#
_entry.id   57453eb1c39668cc5eba5838497dbf34
#
_cell.length_a   1.000
_cell.length_b   1.000
_cell.length_c   1.000
_cell.angle_alpha   90.00
_cell.angle_beta   90.00
_cell.angle_gamma   90.00
#
_symmetry.space_group_name_H-M   'P 1'
#
loop_
_entity.id
_entity.type
_entity.pdbx_description
1 polymer ?
#
loop_
_entity_poly.entity_id
_entity_poly.type
_entity_poly.pdbx_seq_one_letter_code
_entity_poly.pdbx_strand_id
1 'polypeptide(L)'
;MMRFLPFVAVLALFLTAVGRDAFDSWVDATEVPSLVLDTSVEVLDRHDVLLRAYTVSDGRWRLATSLDAVDPQYIQMLVAYEDKRFYQHHGVDLIAALRATSQALWNGKVVSGGSTLTMQVARLLEDGTTGRWQGKLRQIRLALALERQLSKDEILTLYLNRAPFGGNLEGLRAATRAYFGKDPRRLTPAESALLVALPQSPESRRPDRFAGTAYDARDRVFDRMLSTGMMDQDTIDVSRTEPVPAKRIAFPALAAHLTDRLLANDPVSPVHHTSLDAELQQQLESLAARAARNAG
;
A
#
# COMPACT_ATOMS: atom_id res chain seq x y z
N MET A 1 23.89 -18.15 -51.61
CA MET A 1 23.57 -17.49 -50.34
C MET A 1 22.08 -17.50 -49.96
N MET A 2 21.12 -17.42 -50.88
CA MET A 2 19.66 -17.37 -50.58
C MET A 2 19.02 -18.66 -49.98
N ARG A 3 19.64 -19.83 -50.11
CA ARG A 3 19.07 -21.12 -49.65
C ARG A 3 19.19 -21.37 -48.13
N PHE A 4 20.05 -20.65 -47.38
CA PHE A 4 20.24 -20.79 -45.95
C PHE A 4 19.32 -19.89 -45.12
N LEU A 5 18.72 -18.83 -45.71
CA LEU A 5 17.86 -17.88 -45.04
C LEU A 5 16.64 -18.51 -44.33
N PRO A 6 15.87 -19.44 -44.99
CA PRO A 6 14.74 -20.07 -44.34
C PRO A 6 15.15 -21.00 -43.19
N PHE A 7 16.29 -21.66 -43.29
CA PHE A 7 16.80 -22.51 -42.20
C PHE A 7 17.21 -21.71 -40.98
N VAL A 8 17.90 -20.59 -41.19
CA VAL A 8 18.25 -19.66 -40.09
C VAL A 8 17.00 -19.07 -39.44
N ALA A 9 15.98 -18.69 -40.23
CA ALA A 9 14.71 -18.20 -39.69
C ALA A 9 13.97 -19.25 -38.85
N VAL A 10 13.89 -20.50 -39.34
CA VAL A 10 13.27 -21.62 -38.58
C VAL A 10 14.05 -21.91 -37.31
N LEU A 11 15.37 -21.94 -37.35
CA LEU A 11 16.20 -22.13 -36.15
C LEU A 11 16.02 -21.01 -35.16
N ALA A 12 15.98 -19.76 -35.60
CA ALA A 12 15.73 -18.60 -34.74
C ALA A 12 14.34 -18.69 -34.08
N LEU A 13 13.30 -19.04 -34.83
CA LEU A 13 11.95 -19.26 -34.28
C LEU A 13 11.91 -20.38 -33.25
N PHE A 14 12.59 -21.52 -33.57
CA PHE A 14 12.69 -22.64 -32.62
C PHE A 14 13.39 -22.25 -31.32
N LEU A 15 14.56 -21.58 -31.42
CA LEU A 15 15.28 -21.11 -30.23
C LEU A 15 14.48 -20.11 -29.42
N THR A 16 13.70 -19.25 -30.10
CA THR A 16 12.81 -18.29 -29.43
C THR A 16 11.69 -19.02 -28.69
N ALA A 17 11.08 -20.04 -29.31
CA ALA A 17 10.05 -20.86 -28.68
C ALA A 17 10.58 -21.61 -27.45
N VAL A 18 11.72 -22.31 -27.60
CA VAL A 18 12.37 -23.02 -26.48
C VAL A 18 12.75 -22.05 -25.34
N GLY A 19 13.27 -20.88 -25.68
CA GLY A 19 13.59 -19.83 -24.68
C GLY A 19 12.35 -19.31 -23.94
N ARG A 20 11.24 -19.14 -24.69
CA ARG A 20 9.95 -18.76 -24.10
C ARG A 20 9.42 -19.86 -23.16
N ASP A 21 9.40 -21.10 -23.59
CA ASP A 21 8.90 -22.22 -22.80
C ASP A 21 9.73 -22.41 -21.52
N ALA A 22 11.05 -22.26 -21.60
CA ALA A 22 11.95 -22.30 -20.46
C ALA A 22 11.67 -21.14 -19.49
N PHE A 23 11.43 -19.94 -20.01
CA PHE A 23 11.07 -18.78 -19.20
C PHE A 23 9.70 -18.96 -18.53
N ASP A 24 8.71 -19.44 -19.29
CA ASP A 24 7.36 -19.70 -18.75
C ASP A 24 7.43 -20.75 -17.63
N SER A 25 8.14 -21.86 -17.86
CA SER A 25 8.37 -22.90 -16.83
C SER A 25 9.10 -22.36 -15.60
N TRP A 26 10.06 -21.44 -15.79
CA TRP A 26 10.78 -20.81 -14.68
C TRP A 26 9.87 -19.89 -13.87
N VAL A 27 8.94 -19.17 -14.49
CA VAL A 27 7.94 -18.34 -13.78
C VAL A 27 6.91 -19.23 -13.09
N ASP A 28 6.37 -20.25 -13.77
CA ASP A 28 5.33 -21.14 -13.23
C ASP A 28 5.81 -21.97 -12.03
N ALA A 29 7.10 -22.30 -11.99
CA ALA A 29 7.73 -22.96 -10.86
C ALA A 29 7.98 -22.02 -9.66
N THR A 30 7.41 -20.80 -9.65
CA THR A 30 7.53 -19.88 -8.52
C THR A 30 6.53 -20.25 -7.45
N GLU A 31 7.00 -20.53 -6.24
CA GLU A 31 6.14 -20.64 -5.07
C GLU A 31 5.67 -19.24 -4.68
N VAL A 32 4.37 -18.98 -4.87
CA VAL A 32 3.75 -17.73 -4.45
C VAL A 32 3.44 -17.82 -2.96
N PRO A 33 3.93 -16.88 -2.11
CA PRO A 33 3.61 -16.84 -0.70
C PRO A 33 2.10 -16.73 -0.47
N SER A 34 1.65 -17.05 0.75
CA SER A 34 0.23 -16.91 1.12
C SER A 34 -0.28 -15.50 0.84
N LEU A 35 -1.34 -15.42 0.04
CA LEU A 35 -2.04 -14.17 -0.27
C LEU A 35 -3.07 -13.81 0.82
N VAL A 36 -3.36 -14.76 1.72
CA VAL A 36 -4.26 -14.54 2.85
C VAL A 36 -3.65 -13.45 3.73
N LEU A 37 -4.45 -12.46 4.03
CA LEU A 37 -4.06 -11.33 4.85
C LEU A 37 -4.61 -11.51 6.26
N ASP A 38 -3.70 -11.63 7.23
CA ASP A 38 -4.05 -11.44 8.62
C ASP A 38 -4.43 -9.98 8.85
N THR A 39 -5.67 -9.73 9.23
CA THR A 39 -6.17 -8.39 9.51
C THR A 39 -6.45 -8.19 11.00
N SER A 40 -6.38 -6.96 11.43
CA SER A 40 -6.85 -6.53 12.74
C SER A 40 -8.32 -6.90 12.92
N VAL A 41 -8.67 -7.51 14.04
CA VAL A 41 -10.08 -7.73 14.39
C VAL A 41 -10.71 -6.40 14.73
N GLU A 42 -11.85 -6.11 14.11
CA GLU A 42 -12.60 -4.87 14.30
C GLU A 42 -13.92 -5.16 15.03
N VAL A 43 -14.26 -4.32 16.00
CA VAL A 43 -15.58 -4.33 16.64
C VAL A 43 -16.29 -3.04 16.27
N LEU A 44 -17.44 -3.16 15.62
CA LEU A 44 -18.23 -2.09 15.07
C LEU A 44 -19.52 -1.88 15.87
N ASP A 45 -19.99 -0.65 15.86
CA ASP A 45 -21.31 -0.30 16.39
C ASP A 45 -22.42 -0.64 15.39
N ARG A 46 -23.68 -0.27 15.69
CA ARG A 46 -24.85 -0.49 14.84
C ARG A 46 -24.83 0.29 13.52
N HIS A 47 -23.93 1.26 13.38
CA HIS A 47 -23.76 2.15 12.23
C HIS A 47 -22.42 1.92 11.52
N ASP A 48 -21.78 0.78 11.76
CA ASP A 48 -20.44 0.42 11.23
C ASP A 48 -19.32 1.39 11.65
N VAL A 49 -19.53 2.12 12.76
CA VAL A 49 -18.48 2.96 13.36
C VAL A 49 -17.57 2.10 14.23
N LEU A 50 -16.26 2.26 14.07
CA LEU A 50 -15.26 1.50 14.82
C LEU A 50 -15.35 1.83 16.32
N LEU A 51 -15.70 0.83 17.13
CA LEU A 51 -15.63 0.88 18.60
C LEU A 51 -14.24 0.53 19.11
N ARG A 52 -13.64 -0.52 18.52
CA ARG A 52 -12.30 -0.99 18.87
C ARG A 52 -11.69 -1.82 17.74
N ALA A 53 -10.38 -1.75 17.61
CA ALA A 53 -9.61 -2.66 16.79
C ALA A 53 -8.55 -3.35 17.66
N TYR A 54 -8.09 -4.52 17.20
CA TYR A 54 -7.01 -5.27 17.85
C TYR A 54 -5.86 -5.44 16.85
N THR A 55 -4.64 -5.31 17.32
CA THR A 55 -3.47 -5.55 16.49
C THR A 55 -3.41 -7.02 16.07
N VAL A 56 -2.85 -7.30 14.90
CA VAL A 56 -2.48 -8.66 14.52
C VAL A 56 -1.35 -9.19 15.42
N SER A 57 -1.08 -10.49 15.34
CA SER A 57 -0.16 -11.19 16.23
C SER A 57 1.26 -10.59 16.31
N ASP A 58 1.70 -9.92 15.23
CA ASP A 58 2.99 -9.21 15.17
C ASP A 58 2.96 -7.77 15.72
N GLY A 59 1.83 -7.34 16.32
CA GLY A 59 1.64 -6.03 16.93
C GLY A 59 1.35 -4.89 15.95
N ARG A 60 1.07 -5.20 14.69
CA ARG A 60 0.71 -4.20 13.67
C ARG A 60 -0.79 -3.95 13.63
N TRP A 61 -1.13 -2.73 13.25
CA TRP A 61 -2.48 -2.35 12.86
C TRP A 61 -2.62 -2.58 11.35
N ARG A 62 -3.50 -3.50 10.97
CA ARG A 62 -3.78 -3.85 9.58
C ARG A 62 -5.30 -3.95 9.38
N LEU A 63 -5.93 -2.78 9.18
CA LEU A 63 -7.37 -2.70 8.93
C LEU A 63 -7.64 -3.00 7.45
N ALA A 64 -8.48 -3.99 7.19
CA ALA A 64 -8.80 -4.38 5.83
C ALA A 64 -9.48 -3.24 5.06
N THR A 65 -9.14 -3.11 3.78
CA THR A 65 -9.84 -2.22 2.84
C THR A 65 -9.92 -2.86 1.47
N SER A 66 -11.01 -2.59 0.77
CA SER A 66 -11.19 -2.94 -0.64
C SER A 66 -10.94 -1.71 -1.52
N LEU A 67 -10.73 -1.93 -2.80
CA LEU A 67 -10.42 -0.86 -3.75
C LEU A 67 -11.56 0.17 -3.87
N ASP A 68 -12.80 -0.27 -3.84
CA ASP A 68 -14.02 0.55 -3.90
C ASP A 68 -14.26 1.40 -2.64
N ALA A 69 -13.61 1.05 -1.53
CA ALA A 69 -13.65 1.81 -0.29
C ALA A 69 -12.58 2.92 -0.21
N VAL A 70 -11.75 3.07 -1.24
CA VAL A 70 -10.66 4.05 -1.30
C VAL A 70 -11.00 5.18 -2.25
N ASP A 71 -10.55 6.39 -1.92
CA ASP A 71 -10.69 7.56 -2.78
C ASP A 71 -10.06 7.33 -4.16
N PRO A 72 -10.82 7.47 -5.26
CA PRO A 72 -10.28 7.27 -6.60
C PRO A 72 -9.11 8.19 -6.95
N GLN A 73 -9.08 9.41 -6.40
CA GLN A 73 -7.98 10.35 -6.62
C GLN A 73 -6.67 9.82 -6.01
N TYR A 74 -6.73 9.21 -4.82
CA TYR A 74 -5.56 8.57 -4.22
C TYR A 74 -5.02 7.44 -5.11
N ILE A 75 -5.88 6.57 -5.63
CA ILE A 75 -5.49 5.48 -6.52
C ILE A 75 -4.82 6.00 -7.79
N GLN A 76 -5.41 7.01 -8.42
CA GLN A 76 -4.84 7.64 -9.62
C GLN A 76 -3.46 8.25 -9.31
N MET A 77 -3.34 8.96 -8.19
CA MET A 77 -2.09 9.57 -7.75
C MET A 77 -1.01 8.52 -7.44
N LEU A 78 -1.37 7.42 -6.74
CA LEU A 78 -0.49 6.30 -6.45
C LEU A 78 0.07 5.68 -7.74
N VAL A 79 -0.81 5.33 -8.68
CA VAL A 79 -0.42 4.72 -9.96
C VAL A 79 0.44 5.68 -10.78
N ALA A 80 0.07 6.95 -10.88
CA ALA A 80 0.85 7.94 -11.63
C ALA A 80 2.24 8.20 -11.03
N TYR A 81 2.37 8.10 -9.71
CA TYR A 81 3.62 8.34 -9.01
C TYR A 81 4.54 7.11 -9.01
N GLU A 82 4.02 5.94 -8.64
CA GLU A 82 4.80 4.73 -8.45
C GLU A 82 4.99 3.94 -9.75
N ASP A 83 3.93 3.85 -10.58
CA ASP A 83 3.92 2.95 -11.74
C ASP A 83 2.95 3.45 -12.83
N LYS A 84 3.33 4.50 -13.55
CA LYS A 84 2.49 5.16 -14.56
C LYS A 84 1.86 4.20 -15.59
N ARG A 85 2.50 3.05 -15.86
CA ARG A 85 2.03 2.07 -16.84
C ARG A 85 1.53 0.78 -16.19
N PHE A 86 1.13 0.84 -14.92
CA PHE A 86 0.69 -0.31 -14.14
C PHE A 86 -0.30 -1.22 -14.89
N TYR A 87 -1.30 -0.65 -15.52
CA TYR A 87 -2.32 -1.41 -16.27
C TYR A 87 -1.87 -1.89 -17.67
N GLN A 88 -0.63 -1.56 -18.10
CA GLN A 88 -0.14 -1.85 -19.46
C GLN A 88 0.94 -2.94 -19.51
N HIS A 89 1.55 -3.29 -18.39
CA HIS A 89 2.58 -4.31 -18.32
C HIS A 89 2.14 -5.51 -17.46
N HIS A 90 2.88 -6.61 -17.54
CA HIS A 90 2.62 -7.84 -16.80
C HIS A 90 3.72 -8.08 -15.74
N GLY A 91 3.65 -7.33 -14.64
CA GLY A 91 4.54 -7.45 -13.47
C GLY A 91 5.83 -6.63 -13.56
N VAL A 92 6.41 -6.51 -14.74
CA VAL A 92 7.64 -5.75 -14.98
C VAL A 92 7.45 -4.80 -16.15
N ASP A 93 7.80 -3.53 -15.93
CA ASP A 93 7.82 -2.52 -16.97
C ASP A 93 9.22 -2.45 -17.62
N LEU A 94 9.42 -3.20 -18.72
CA LEU A 94 10.69 -3.26 -19.45
C LEU A 94 11.09 -1.88 -20.00
N ILE A 95 10.13 -1.06 -20.44
CA ILE A 95 10.42 0.28 -20.98
C ILE A 95 10.88 1.22 -19.85
N ALA A 96 10.23 1.15 -18.68
CA ALA A 96 10.68 1.90 -17.52
C ALA A 96 12.05 1.42 -17.02
N ALA A 97 12.29 0.12 -17.01
CA ALA A 97 13.58 -0.47 -16.63
C ALA A 97 14.71 -0.02 -17.58
N LEU A 98 14.50 -0.08 -18.90
CA LEU A 98 15.47 0.39 -19.89
C LEU A 98 15.73 1.89 -19.74
N ARG A 99 14.68 2.69 -19.57
CA ARG A 99 14.82 4.14 -19.32
C ARG A 99 15.61 4.41 -18.05
N ALA A 100 15.31 3.73 -16.93
CA ALA A 100 16.00 3.91 -15.67
C ALA A 100 17.49 3.54 -15.79
N THR A 101 17.80 2.44 -16.49
CA THR A 101 19.17 2.00 -16.73
C THR A 101 19.93 3.00 -17.61
N SER A 102 19.34 3.47 -18.69
CA SER A 102 19.98 4.48 -19.57
C SER A 102 20.24 5.79 -18.83
N GLN A 103 19.29 6.24 -18.01
CA GLN A 103 19.46 7.44 -17.18
C GLN A 103 20.55 7.26 -16.12
N ALA A 104 20.63 6.07 -15.50
CA ALA A 104 21.67 5.77 -14.52
C ALA A 104 23.07 5.77 -15.15
N LEU A 105 23.20 5.19 -16.34
CA LEU A 105 24.46 5.20 -17.10
C LEU A 105 24.88 6.62 -17.50
N TRP A 106 23.91 7.43 -17.95
CA TRP A 106 24.20 8.80 -18.40
C TRP A 106 24.52 9.77 -17.26
N ASN A 107 23.82 9.65 -16.14
CA ASN A 107 23.96 10.56 -14.99
C ASN A 107 24.92 10.04 -13.89
N GLY A 108 25.48 8.84 -14.02
CA GLY A 108 26.34 8.22 -13.00
C GLY A 108 25.63 7.91 -11.67
N LYS A 109 24.31 8.05 -11.60
CA LYS A 109 23.47 7.79 -10.42
C LYS A 109 22.07 7.32 -10.82
N VAL A 110 21.42 6.57 -9.94
CA VAL A 110 20.02 6.17 -10.15
C VAL A 110 19.10 7.40 -10.00
N VAL A 111 18.50 7.83 -11.10
CA VAL A 111 17.62 9.00 -11.16
C VAL A 111 16.14 8.63 -11.08
N SER A 112 15.75 7.45 -11.57
CA SER A 112 14.37 6.97 -11.53
C SER A 112 14.30 5.50 -11.12
N GLY A 113 13.22 5.11 -10.41
CA GLY A 113 12.95 3.72 -10.07
C GLY A 113 12.40 2.94 -11.28
N GLY A 114 12.96 1.77 -11.52
CA GLY A 114 12.42 0.80 -12.50
C GLY A 114 11.57 -0.29 -11.85
N SER A 115 11.14 -0.10 -10.59
CA SER A 115 10.32 -1.08 -9.86
C SER A 115 8.85 -0.77 -10.05
N THR A 116 8.05 -1.77 -10.38
CA THR A 116 6.60 -1.67 -10.53
C THR A 116 5.88 -1.83 -9.20
N LEU A 117 4.58 -1.47 -9.13
CA LEU A 117 3.72 -1.76 -7.98
C LEU A 117 3.65 -3.27 -7.70
N THR A 118 3.56 -4.10 -8.73
CA THR A 118 3.58 -5.57 -8.56
C THR A 118 4.89 -6.07 -7.95
N MET A 119 6.04 -5.49 -8.32
CA MET A 119 7.32 -5.81 -7.69
C MET A 119 7.38 -5.33 -6.22
N GLN A 120 6.71 -4.24 -5.89
CA GLN A 120 6.59 -3.79 -4.50
C GLN A 120 5.72 -4.76 -3.69
N VAL A 121 4.58 -5.23 -4.24
CA VAL A 121 3.75 -6.28 -3.62
C VAL A 121 4.57 -7.56 -3.42
N ALA A 122 5.30 -8.00 -4.43
CA ALA A 122 6.18 -9.16 -4.31
C ALA A 122 7.17 -9.03 -3.13
N ARG A 123 7.76 -7.85 -2.96
CA ARG A 123 8.64 -7.56 -1.81
C ARG A 123 7.91 -7.63 -0.47
N LEU A 124 6.67 -7.11 -0.41
CA LEU A 124 5.86 -7.10 0.81
C LEU A 124 5.38 -8.50 1.21
N LEU A 125 5.21 -9.40 0.24
CA LEU A 125 4.82 -10.79 0.49
C LEU A 125 5.98 -11.66 1.00
N GLU A 126 7.23 -11.30 0.67
CA GLU A 126 8.42 -12.09 1.04
C GLU A 126 9.12 -11.59 2.32
N ASP A 127 8.58 -10.61 3.06
CA ASP A 127 9.26 -9.92 4.18
C ASP A 127 10.66 -9.41 3.81
N GLY A 128 10.80 -8.97 2.56
CA GLY A 128 11.98 -9.05 1.78
C GLY A 128 13.09 -8.06 2.02
N THR A 129 14.23 -8.61 2.29
CA THR A 129 15.53 -7.94 2.16
C THR A 129 15.93 -7.83 0.69
N THR A 130 16.01 -6.61 0.16
CA THR A 130 16.26 -6.34 -1.27
C THR A 130 17.66 -5.85 -1.60
N GLY A 131 18.58 -5.91 -0.67
CA GLY A 131 19.92 -5.30 -0.82
C GLY A 131 20.86 -5.94 -1.86
N ARG A 132 20.47 -7.04 -2.53
CA ARG A 132 21.30 -7.75 -3.49
C ARG A 132 20.57 -7.99 -4.81
N TRP A 133 21.31 -8.09 -5.92
CA TRP A 133 20.77 -8.38 -7.25
C TRP A 133 19.89 -9.66 -7.30
N GLN A 134 20.23 -10.67 -6.49
CA GLN A 134 19.46 -11.90 -6.34
C GLN A 134 18.04 -11.63 -5.78
N GLY A 135 17.92 -10.75 -4.78
CA GLY A 135 16.61 -10.31 -4.27
C GLY A 135 15.79 -9.60 -5.34
N LYS A 136 16.45 -8.82 -6.20
CA LYS A 136 15.77 -8.15 -7.31
C LYS A 136 15.26 -9.13 -8.37
N LEU A 137 16.04 -10.14 -8.72
CA LEU A 137 15.59 -11.20 -9.65
C LEU A 137 14.41 -11.99 -9.06
N ARG A 138 14.46 -12.31 -7.76
CA ARG A 138 13.35 -12.98 -7.07
C ARG A 138 12.08 -12.15 -7.09
N GLN A 139 12.16 -10.84 -6.81
CA GLN A 139 11.03 -9.93 -6.93
C GLN A 139 10.45 -9.87 -8.34
N ILE A 140 11.30 -9.83 -9.38
CA ILE A 140 10.87 -9.86 -10.77
C ILE A 140 10.11 -11.16 -11.05
N ARG A 141 10.67 -12.30 -10.67
CA ARG A 141 10.06 -13.61 -10.86
C ARG A 141 8.72 -13.72 -10.17
N LEU A 142 8.66 -13.32 -8.88
CA LEU A 142 7.42 -13.35 -8.13
C LEU A 142 6.39 -12.36 -8.68
N ALA A 143 6.80 -11.17 -9.12
CA ALA A 143 5.90 -10.20 -9.76
C ALA A 143 5.26 -10.76 -11.05
N LEU A 144 6.05 -11.48 -11.87
CA LEU A 144 5.53 -12.16 -13.05
C LEU A 144 4.55 -13.29 -12.69
N ALA A 145 4.85 -14.07 -11.66
CA ALA A 145 3.98 -15.14 -11.18
C ALA A 145 2.65 -14.59 -10.60
N LEU A 146 2.70 -13.48 -9.85
CA LEU A 146 1.51 -12.81 -9.34
C LEU A 146 0.58 -12.34 -10.47
N GLU A 147 1.12 -11.73 -11.51
CA GLU A 147 0.33 -11.25 -12.65
C GLU A 147 -0.28 -12.36 -13.50
N ARG A 148 0.18 -13.60 -13.35
CA ARG A 148 -0.47 -14.77 -13.96
C ARG A 148 -1.65 -15.28 -13.17
N GLN A 149 -1.71 -14.99 -11.89
CA GLN A 149 -2.72 -15.50 -10.96
C GLN A 149 -3.74 -14.45 -10.53
N LEU A 150 -3.36 -13.17 -10.54
CA LEU A 150 -4.13 -12.06 -10.01
C LEU A 150 -4.39 -11.00 -11.07
N SER A 151 -5.56 -10.40 -11.00
CA SER A 151 -5.88 -9.16 -11.71
C SER A 151 -5.11 -7.96 -11.15
N LYS A 152 -5.05 -6.88 -11.91
CA LYS A 152 -4.44 -5.62 -11.47
C LYS A 152 -5.11 -5.06 -10.20
N ASP A 153 -6.41 -5.18 -10.10
CA ASP A 153 -7.18 -4.69 -8.95
C ASP A 153 -6.92 -5.52 -7.68
N GLU A 154 -6.72 -6.84 -7.82
CA GLU A 154 -6.31 -7.70 -6.71
C GLU A 154 -4.89 -7.37 -6.25
N ILE A 155 -3.95 -7.15 -7.17
CA ILE A 155 -2.57 -6.72 -6.85
C ILE A 155 -2.59 -5.37 -6.14
N LEU A 156 -3.38 -4.42 -6.62
CA LEU A 156 -3.53 -3.11 -5.99
C LEU A 156 -4.15 -3.24 -4.59
N THR A 157 -5.16 -4.09 -4.42
CA THR A 157 -5.77 -4.39 -3.12
C THR A 157 -4.74 -4.97 -2.14
N LEU A 158 -3.87 -5.88 -2.58
CA LEU A 158 -2.76 -6.38 -1.76
C LEU A 158 -1.82 -5.25 -1.33
N TYR A 159 -1.46 -4.36 -2.26
CA TYR A 159 -0.65 -3.18 -1.94
C TYR A 159 -1.30 -2.30 -0.88
N LEU A 160 -2.57 -1.95 -1.08
CA LEU A 160 -3.34 -1.09 -0.17
C LEU A 160 -3.40 -1.64 1.26
N ASN A 161 -3.38 -2.96 1.41
CA ASN A 161 -3.50 -3.62 2.70
C ASN A 161 -2.14 -3.98 3.35
N ARG A 162 -1.03 -3.97 2.58
CA ARG A 162 0.29 -4.40 3.07
C ARG A 162 1.36 -3.30 3.06
N ALA A 163 1.12 -2.18 2.38
CA ALA A 163 2.09 -1.10 2.34
C ALA A 163 2.37 -0.55 3.75
N PRO A 164 3.65 -0.33 4.13
CA PRO A 164 4.00 0.22 5.43
C PRO A 164 3.85 1.74 5.44
N PHE A 165 3.27 2.27 6.51
CA PHE A 165 3.08 3.72 6.68
C PHE A 165 3.84 4.29 7.90
N GLY A 166 4.76 3.52 8.46
CA GLY A 166 5.63 3.88 9.57
C GLY A 166 5.19 3.33 10.93
N GLY A 167 6.17 2.95 11.76
CA GLY A 167 5.95 2.24 13.01
C GLY A 167 5.16 0.96 12.78
N ASN A 168 4.10 0.78 13.52
CA ASN A 168 3.24 -0.40 13.43
C ASN A 168 1.99 -0.21 12.56
N LEU A 169 1.98 0.78 11.66
CA LEU A 169 0.88 1.00 10.72
C LEU A 169 1.18 0.29 9.40
N GLU A 170 0.36 -0.68 9.06
CA GLU A 170 0.38 -1.40 7.80
C GLU A 170 -1.00 -1.34 7.14
N GLY A 171 -1.01 -1.03 5.86
CA GLY A 171 -2.22 -0.78 5.08
C GLY A 171 -2.75 0.65 5.18
N LEU A 172 -3.38 1.06 4.08
CA LEU A 172 -3.88 2.42 3.87
C LEU A 172 -4.91 2.83 4.92
N ARG A 173 -5.87 1.95 5.26
CA ARG A 173 -6.96 2.28 6.18
C ARG A 173 -6.46 2.46 7.61
N ALA A 174 -5.46 1.70 8.05
CA ALA A 174 -4.82 1.92 9.33
C ALA A 174 -4.07 3.28 9.35
N ALA A 175 -3.40 3.62 8.26
CA ALA A 175 -2.70 4.88 8.12
C ALA A 175 -3.65 6.09 8.14
N THR A 176 -4.74 6.06 7.36
CA THR A 176 -5.72 7.17 7.31
C THR A 176 -6.38 7.40 8.66
N ARG A 177 -6.74 6.33 9.37
CA ARG A 177 -7.30 6.45 10.72
C ARG A 177 -6.30 7.00 11.72
N ALA A 178 -5.04 6.53 11.68
CA ALA A 178 -4.01 6.99 12.62
C ALA A 178 -3.53 8.42 12.34
N TYR A 179 -3.49 8.86 11.09
CA TYR A 179 -3.00 10.20 10.74
C TYR A 179 -4.11 11.23 10.60
N PHE A 180 -5.29 10.84 10.10
CA PHE A 180 -6.38 11.77 9.77
C PHE A 180 -7.70 11.48 10.51
N GLY A 181 -7.80 10.37 11.25
CA GLY A 181 -9.00 10.00 12.02
C GLY A 181 -10.19 9.56 11.18
N LYS A 182 -9.98 9.18 9.91
CA LYS A 182 -11.05 8.83 8.97
C LYS A 182 -10.68 7.63 8.09
N ASP A 183 -11.68 7.03 7.46
CA ASP A 183 -11.48 6.00 6.44
C ASP A 183 -11.00 6.59 5.10
N PRO A 184 -10.35 5.79 4.23
CA PRO A 184 -9.70 6.29 3.01
C PRO A 184 -10.67 6.68 1.88
N ARG A 185 -11.96 6.72 2.12
CA ARG A 185 -13.00 6.97 1.10
C ARG A 185 -13.02 8.41 0.56
N ARG A 186 -12.59 9.37 1.37
CA ARG A 186 -12.51 10.79 1.02
C ARG A 186 -11.24 11.39 1.58
N LEU A 187 -10.29 11.60 0.71
CA LEU A 187 -9.00 12.18 1.03
C LEU A 187 -8.85 13.53 0.32
N THR A 188 -8.21 14.48 1.01
CA THR A 188 -7.77 15.70 0.32
C THR A 188 -6.59 15.37 -0.60
N PRO A 189 -6.29 16.21 -1.59
CA PRO A 189 -5.08 16.04 -2.40
C PRO A 189 -3.80 16.00 -1.54
N ALA A 190 -3.75 16.77 -0.45
CA ALA A 190 -2.62 16.81 0.46
C ALA A 190 -2.46 15.51 1.26
N GLU A 191 -3.56 14.97 1.77
CA GLU A 191 -3.57 13.66 2.44
C GLU A 191 -3.18 12.53 1.49
N SER A 192 -3.73 12.55 0.28
CA SER A 192 -3.41 11.58 -0.77
C SER A 192 -1.92 11.62 -1.14
N ALA A 193 -1.36 12.79 -1.38
CA ALA A 193 0.05 12.96 -1.72
C ALA A 193 0.98 12.52 -0.59
N LEU A 194 0.63 12.83 0.67
CA LEU A 194 1.38 12.36 1.83
C LEU A 194 1.36 10.82 1.90
N LEU A 195 0.19 10.20 1.81
CA LEU A 195 0.04 8.74 1.86
C LEU A 195 0.76 8.03 0.72
N VAL A 196 0.79 8.60 -0.49
CA VAL A 196 1.58 8.07 -1.62
C VAL A 196 3.07 8.13 -1.32
N ALA A 197 3.53 9.18 -0.64
CA ALA A 197 4.96 9.36 -0.35
C ALA A 197 5.50 8.43 0.75
N LEU A 198 4.67 8.08 1.75
CA LEU A 198 5.12 7.40 2.97
C LEU A 198 5.76 6.02 2.74
N PRO A 199 5.19 5.10 1.91
CA PRO A 199 5.67 3.72 1.81
C PRO A 199 7.10 3.56 1.30
N GLN A 200 7.65 4.54 0.60
CA GLN A 200 9.02 4.49 0.08
C GLN A 200 10.09 4.58 1.18
N SER A 201 9.80 5.26 2.30
CA SER A 201 10.69 5.38 3.46
C SER A 201 9.86 5.61 4.73
N PRO A 202 9.09 4.61 5.16
CA PRO A 202 8.00 4.80 6.12
C PRO A 202 8.49 5.33 7.47
N GLU A 203 9.66 4.93 7.94
CA GLU A 203 10.19 5.39 9.23
C GLU A 203 10.72 6.82 9.17
N SER A 204 11.45 7.18 8.12
CA SER A 204 12.08 8.51 8.01
C SER A 204 11.12 9.60 7.52
N ARG A 205 9.96 9.22 6.97
CA ARG A 205 8.93 10.14 6.48
C ARG A 205 7.72 10.24 7.41
N ARG A 206 7.75 9.63 8.57
CA ARG A 206 6.67 9.71 9.57
C ARG A 206 6.34 11.16 9.91
N PRO A 207 5.12 11.64 9.60
CA PRO A 207 4.78 13.04 9.81
C PRO A 207 4.75 13.42 11.31
N ASP A 208 4.37 12.48 12.18
CA ASP A 208 4.32 12.63 13.63
C ASP A 208 5.70 12.74 14.30
N ARG A 209 6.79 12.48 13.56
CA ARG A 209 8.16 12.56 14.07
C ARG A 209 9.07 13.45 13.22
N PHE A 210 8.87 13.46 11.91
CA PHE A 210 9.75 14.09 10.93
C PHE A 210 8.93 14.94 9.95
N ALA A 211 8.20 15.94 10.48
CA ALA A 211 7.28 16.76 9.71
C ALA A 211 7.93 17.39 8.47
N GLY A 212 9.14 17.94 8.58
CA GLY A 212 9.87 18.53 7.44
C GLY A 212 10.11 17.51 6.32
N THR A 213 10.61 16.31 6.65
CA THR A 213 10.82 15.24 5.67
C THR A 213 9.50 14.76 5.05
N ALA A 214 8.41 14.78 5.81
CA ALA A 214 7.07 14.44 5.33
C ALA A 214 6.56 15.49 4.34
N TYR A 215 6.73 16.79 4.64
CA TYR A 215 6.43 17.89 3.71
C TYR A 215 7.21 17.73 2.39
N ASP A 216 8.54 17.58 2.47
CA ASP A 216 9.39 17.41 1.29
C ASP A 216 8.99 16.18 0.46
N ALA A 217 8.57 15.10 1.11
CA ALA A 217 8.14 13.89 0.42
C ALA A 217 6.79 14.08 -0.28
N ARG A 218 5.83 14.74 0.37
CA ARG A 218 4.53 15.12 -0.19
C ARG A 218 4.70 16.05 -1.39
N ASP A 219 5.55 17.05 -1.26
CA ASP A 219 5.75 18.05 -2.30
C ASP A 219 6.39 17.44 -3.56
N ARG A 220 7.26 16.43 -3.43
CA ARG A 220 7.74 15.65 -4.59
C ARG A 220 6.61 14.90 -5.31
N VAL A 221 5.58 14.46 -4.60
CA VAL A 221 4.40 13.87 -5.25
C VAL A 221 3.64 14.95 -6.03
N PHE A 222 3.42 16.11 -5.45
CA PHE A 222 2.79 17.24 -6.14
C PHE A 222 3.56 17.67 -7.40
N ASP A 223 4.89 17.82 -7.31
CA ASP A 223 5.73 18.15 -8.47
C ASP A 223 5.57 17.10 -9.58
N ARG A 224 5.44 15.84 -9.22
CA ARG A 224 5.18 14.75 -10.17
C ARG A 224 3.78 14.87 -10.78
N MET A 225 2.75 15.18 -10.00
CA MET A 225 1.37 15.35 -10.49
C MET A 225 1.30 16.55 -11.46
N LEU A 226 1.95 17.65 -11.13
CA LEU A 226 2.07 18.81 -12.03
C LEU A 226 2.76 18.43 -13.34
N SER A 227 3.92 17.78 -13.27
CA SER A 227 4.71 17.39 -14.44
C SER A 227 4.00 16.42 -15.39
N THR A 228 3.00 15.70 -14.89
CA THR A 228 2.19 14.78 -15.68
C THR A 228 0.85 15.37 -16.14
N GLY A 229 0.55 16.61 -15.73
CA GLY A 229 -0.72 17.27 -16.03
C GLY A 229 -1.92 16.68 -15.29
N MET A 230 -1.68 15.90 -14.23
CA MET A 230 -2.74 15.29 -13.43
C MET A 230 -3.39 16.29 -12.46
N MET A 231 -2.62 17.27 -12.02
CA MET A 231 -3.10 18.37 -11.18
C MET A 231 -2.58 19.69 -11.74
N ASP A 232 -3.39 20.74 -11.61
CA ASP A 232 -3.00 22.10 -11.93
C ASP A 232 -2.24 22.77 -10.77
N GLN A 233 -1.57 23.90 -11.08
CA GLN A 233 -0.74 24.63 -10.12
C GLN A 233 -1.58 25.19 -8.97
N ASP A 234 -2.76 25.74 -9.26
CA ASP A 234 -3.61 26.40 -8.26
C ASP A 234 -4.09 25.37 -7.21
N THR A 235 -4.52 24.19 -7.64
CA THR A 235 -4.90 23.09 -6.76
C THR A 235 -3.73 22.65 -5.88
N ILE A 236 -2.53 22.57 -6.44
CA ILE A 236 -1.31 22.19 -5.70
C ILE A 236 -0.96 23.25 -4.66
N ASP A 237 -1.00 24.54 -5.03
CA ASP A 237 -0.64 25.63 -4.12
C ASP A 237 -1.58 25.70 -2.94
N VAL A 238 -2.89 25.51 -3.15
CA VAL A 238 -3.87 25.38 -2.07
C VAL A 238 -3.57 24.15 -1.19
N SER A 239 -3.31 22.99 -1.82
CA SER A 239 -3.04 21.75 -1.10
C SER A 239 -1.75 21.78 -0.27
N ARG A 240 -0.74 22.53 -0.69
CA ARG A 240 0.51 22.72 0.05
C ARG A 240 0.31 23.46 1.36
N THR A 241 -0.74 24.29 1.48
CA THR A 241 -1.04 25.00 2.72
C THR A 241 -1.58 24.08 3.83
N GLU A 242 -2.08 22.89 3.46
CA GLU A 242 -2.61 21.92 4.41
C GLU A 242 -1.48 21.32 5.26
N PRO A 243 -1.59 21.32 6.61
CA PRO A 243 -0.54 20.81 7.48
C PRO A 243 -0.44 19.29 7.44
N VAL A 244 0.77 18.76 7.59
CA VAL A 244 0.95 17.33 7.85
C VAL A 244 0.59 17.01 9.31
N PRO A 245 0.11 15.78 9.63
CA PRO A 245 -0.26 15.39 10.98
C PRO A 245 0.93 15.48 11.95
N ALA A 246 0.81 16.30 13.00
CA ALA A 246 1.85 16.45 14.01
C ALA A 246 1.86 15.32 15.06
N LYS A 247 0.80 14.50 15.12
CA LYS A 247 0.64 13.38 16.05
C LYS A 247 -0.26 12.32 15.44
N ARG A 248 -0.14 11.09 15.93
CA ARG A 248 -1.10 10.04 15.62
C ARG A 248 -2.34 10.16 16.48
N ILE A 249 -3.47 9.88 15.88
CA ILE A 249 -4.75 9.70 16.56
C ILE A 249 -4.79 8.24 17.04
N ALA A 250 -5.08 8.05 18.33
CA ALA A 250 -5.24 6.71 18.88
C ALA A 250 -6.49 6.04 18.29
N PHE A 251 -6.41 4.75 18.02
CA PHE A 251 -7.60 3.99 17.66
C PHE A 251 -8.60 4.00 18.80
N PRO A 252 -9.91 4.00 18.52
CA PRO A 252 -10.93 3.91 19.54
C PRO A 252 -10.75 2.68 20.43
N ALA A 253 -11.08 2.76 21.69
CA ALA A 253 -11.02 1.66 22.66
C ALA A 253 -12.29 1.64 23.52
N LEU A 254 -13.45 1.81 22.89
CA LEU A 254 -14.75 1.86 23.54
C LEU A 254 -15.25 0.45 23.87
N ALA A 255 -16.12 0.38 24.88
CA ALA A 255 -16.78 -0.87 25.33
C ALA A 255 -15.79 -2.03 25.60
N ALA A 256 -14.68 -1.73 26.28
CA ALA A 256 -13.54 -2.64 26.42
C ALA A 256 -13.94 -4.05 26.84
N HIS A 257 -14.76 -4.20 27.89
CA HIS A 257 -15.18 -5.52 28.41
C HIS A 257 -16.05 -6.31 27.42
N LEU A 258 -16.91 -5.63 26.65
CA LEU A 258 -17.73 -6.29 25.63
C LEU A 258 -16.85 -6.74 24.46
N THR A 259 -16.00 -5.85 23.97
CA THR A 259 -15.14 -6.13 22.82
C THR A 259 -14.13 -7.23 23.12
N ASP A 260 -13.52 -7.26 24.32
CA ASP A 260 -12.62 -8.34 24.74
C ASP A 260 -13.37 -9.70 24.85
N ARG A 261 -14.62 -9.69 25.31
CA ARG A 261 -15.45 -10.91 25.37
C ARG A 261 -15.84 -11.41 23.99
N LEU A 262 -16.18 -10.51 23.05
CA LEU A 262 -16.48 -10.89 21.66
C LEU A 262 -15.28 -11.56 21.02
N LEU A 263 -14.10 -10.96 21.15
CA LEU A 263 -12.86 -11.53 20.64
C LEU A 263 -12.54 -12.90 21.27
N ALA A 264 -12.74 -13.06 22.58
CA ALA A 264 -12.50 -14.33 23.26
C ALA A 264 -13.46 -15.44 22.82
N ASN A 265 -14.71 -15.10 22.50
CA ASN A 265 -15.73 -16.05 22.06
C ASN A 265 -15.57 -16.47 20.59
N ASP A 266 -15.11 -15.57 19.75
CA ASP A 266 -14.87 -15.80 18.32
C ASP A 266 -13.62 -15.03 17.86
N PRO A 267 -12.44 -15.59 18.07
CA PRO A 267 -11.17 -14.95 17.69
C PRO A 267 -10.87 -15.01 16.19
N VAL A 268 -11.64 -15.77 15.42
CA VAL A 268 -11.40 -16.00 13.98
C VAL A 268 -12.14 -14.98 13.13
N SER A 269 -13.27 -14.46 13.61
CA SER A 269 -14.05 -13.45 12.88
C SER A 269 -13.25 -12.15 12.77
N PRO A 270 -13.01 -11.63 11.56
CA PRO A 270 -12.29 -10.37 11.39
C PRO A 270 -13.12 -9.15 11.81
N VAL A 271 -14.45 -9.26 11.87
CA VAL A 271 -15.35 -8.15 12.21
C VAL A 271 -16.49 -8.65 13.11
N HIS A 272 -16.72 -7.93 14.20
CA HIS A 272 -17.87 -8.14 15.10
C HIS A 272 -18.78 -6.93 15.06
N HIS A 273 -20.04 -7.10 14.65
CA HIS A 273 -21.07 -6.08 14.71
C HIS A 273 -21.79 -6.12 16.06
N THR A 274 -22.03 -4.94 16.65
CA THR A 274 -22.75 -4.81 17.91
C THR A 274 -24.02 -3.97 17.74
N SER A 275 -24.90 -4.04 18.72
CA SER A 275 -26.07 -3.15 18.81
C SER A 275 -25.75 -1.83 19.52
N LEU A 276 -24.50 -1.58 19.92
CA LEU A 276 -24.07 -0.34 20.57
C LEU A 276 -24.16 0.83 19.60
N ASP A 277 -24.11 2.02 20.19
CA ASP A 277 -23.96 3.30 19.50
C ASP A 277 -22.66 3.92 20.00
N ALA A 278 -21.73 4.19 19.10
CA ALA A 278 -20.38 4.64 19.44
C ALA A 278 -20.37 6.00 20.16
N GLU A 279 -21.23 6.93 19.75
CA GLU A 279 -21.30 8.25 20.34
C GLU A 279 -21.86 8.18 21.76
N LEU A 280 -22.97 7.46 21.94
CA LEU A 280 -23.56 7.24 23.27
C LEU A 280 -22.59 6.51 24.19
N GLN A 281 -21.90 5.47 23.69
CA GLN A 281 -20.90 4.73 24.46
C GLN A 281 -19.77 5.63 24.94
N GLN A 282 -19.24 6.49 24.06
CA GLN A 282 -18.19 7.45 24.41
C GLN A 282 -18.66 8.47 25.47
N GLN A 283 -19.90 8.95 25.36
CA GLN A 283 -20.47 9.87 26.36
C GLN A 283 -20.62 9.19 27.71
N LEU A 284 -21.13 7.95 27.77
CA LEU A 284 -21.30 7.19 28.99
C LEU A 284 -19.97 6.88 29.66
N GLU A 285 -18.94 6.44 28.92
CA GLU A 285 -17.61 6.19 29.46
C GLU A 285 -16.96 7.49 30.01
N SER A 286 -17.14 8.60 29.31
CA SER A 286 -16.65 9.89 29.76
C SER A 286 -17.36 10.36 31.05
N LEU A 287 -18.67 10.11 31.18
CA LEU A 287 -19.45 10.40 32.38
C LEU A 287 -18.98 9.51 33.55
N ALA A 288 -18.86 8.23 33.33
CA ALA A 288 -18.39 7.26 34.34
C ALA A 288 -16.99 7.63 34.87
N ALA A 289 -16.07 7.98 33.96
CA ALA A 289 -14.71 8.41 34.32
C ALA A 289 -14.70 9.72 35.13
N ARG A 290 -15.61 10.68 34.85
CA ARG A 290 -15.77 11.88 35.67
C ARG A 290 -16.37 11.55 37.04
N ALA A 291 -17.41 10.74 37.09
CA ALA A 291 -18.05 10.35 38.34
C ALA A 291 -17.07 9.61 39.26
N ALA A 292 -16.28 8.67 38.72
CA ALA A 292 -15.27 7.96 39.50
C ALA A 292 -14.21 8.89 40.13
N ARG A 293 -13.73 9.90 39.36
CA ARG A 293 -12.79 10.90 39.90
C ARG A 293 -13.38 11.78 40.98
N ASN A 294 -14.69 12.01 40.95
CA ASN A 294 -15.36 12.85 41.97
C ASN A 294 -15.74 12.07 43.22
N ALA A 295 -15.74 10.73 43.15
CA ALA A 295 -16.11 9.86 44.27
C ALA A 295 -14.90 9.33 45.08
N GLY A 296 -13.70 9.44 44.56
CA GLY A 296 -12.44 9.02 45.20
C GLY A 296 -11.55 10.17 45.57
#